data_d87ff0ffa462c865afd8c4a3298f8cb7
#
_entry.id   d87ff0ffa462c865afd8c4a3298f8cb7
#
_cell.length_a   1.000
_cell.length_b   1.000
_cell.length_c   1.000
_cell.angle_alpha   90.00
_cell.angle_beta   90.00
_cell.angle_gamma   90.00
#
_symmetry.space_group_name_H-M   'P 1'
#
loop_
_entity.id
_entity.type
_entity.pdbx_description
1 polymer ?
#
loop_
_entity_poly.entity_id
_entity_poly.type
_entity_poly.pdbx_seq_one_letter_code
_entity_poly.pdbx_strand_id
1 'polypeptide(L)'
;MRQPHGMAEEEIISQCKTGSLKCQELLYKQYYGYAMGIGLRYSLEKDDALEVVNDAFIKAFNSINGFKSDKPFKAWLRTIIVNTAIDRRRKDLKYQLNVDLENAAPIANNATAIENLNVQDILKLMKQLPALQLTIFNLYEIDGYSHEEIGQMLAIPVSSSRVYLSRAKEKLRTLIKSEAQNHG
;
A
#
# COMPACT_ATOMS: atom_id res chain seq x y z
N MET A 1 9.12 -18.56 -12.22
CA MET A 1 9.28 -19.16 -10.87
C MET A 1 8.55 -20.49 -10.88
N ARG A 2 9.23 -21.60 -10.62
CA ARG A 2 8.61 -22.94 -10.60
C ARG A 2 7.69 -23.03 -9.37
N GLN A 3 6.45 -23.44 -9.57
CA GLN A 3 5.51 -23.74 -8.49
C GLN A 3 6.03 -24.93 -7.66
N PRO A 4 6.04 -24.82 -6.33
CA PRO A 4 6.62 -25.88 -5.52
C PRO A 4 5.62 -26.99 -5.23
N HIS A 5 4.90 -27.60 -6.14
CA HIS A 5 4.12 -28.85 -5.87
C HIS A 5 3.08 -29.21 -6.94
N GLY A 6 3.26 -28.90 -8.20
CA GLY A 6 2.47 -29.55 -9.23
C GLY A 6 0.94 -29.25 -9.31
N MET A 7 0.39 -28.54 -8.31
CA MET A 7 -1.03 -28.13 -8.32
C MET A 7 -1.20 -26.79 -9.03
N ALA A 8 -2.22 -26.66 -9.88
CA ALA A 8 -2.60 -25.40 -10.47
C ALA A 8 -3.13 -24.42 -9.41
N GLU A 9 -2.93 -23.10 -9.59
CA GLU A 9 -3.42 -22.08 -8.67
C GLU A 9 -4.93 -22.19 -8.41
N GLU A 10 -5.71 -22.47 -9.45
CA GLU A 10 -7.16 -22.66 -9.35
C GLU A 10 -7.53 -23.83 -8.45
N GLU A 11 -6.76 -24.91 -8.50
CA GLU A 11 -6.96 -26.08 -7.64
C GLU A 11 -6.63 -25.75 -6.18
N ILE A 12 -5.51 -25.04 -5.93
CA ILE A 12 -5.15 -24.57 -4.58
C ILE A 12 -6.26 -23.68 -4.01
N ILE A 13 -6.77 -22.74 -4.79
CA ILE A 13 -7.86 -21.83 -4.38
C ILE A 13 -9.13 -22.64 -4.09
N SER A 14 -9.48 -23.60 -4.94
CA SER A 14 -10.64 -24.46 -4.73
C SER A 14 -10.55 -25.24 -3.41
N GLN A 15 -9.39 -25.80 -3.10
CA GLN A 15 -9.14 -26.50 -1.84
C GLN A 15 -9.13 -25.53 -0.63
N CYS A 16 -8.69 -24.28 -0.80
CA CYS A 16 -8.80 -23.27 0.25
C CYS A 16 -10.27 -22.97 0.59
N LYS A 17 -11.18 -22.96 -0.41
CA LYS A 17 -12.63 -22.79 -0.19
C LYS A 17 -13.24 -23.92 0.65
N THR A 18 -12.67 -25.11 0.63
CA THR A 18 -13.10 -26.23 1.48
C THR A 18 -12.42 -26.26 2.85
N GLY A 19 -11.61 -25.26 3.18
CA GLY A 19 -10.96 -25.13 4.49
C GLY A 19 -9.61 -25.87 4.61
N SER A 20 -9.00 -26.33 3.50
CA SER A 20 -7.71 -27.01 3.52
C SER A 20 -6.58 -26.10 4.01
N LEU A 21 -6.13 -26.30 5.26
CA LEU A 21 -5.02 -25.55 5.86
C LEU A 21 -3.72 -25.67 5.06
N LYS A 22 -3.45 -26.86 4.48
CA LYS A 22 -2.28 -27.10 3.63
C LYS A 22 -2.31 -26.20 2.39
N CYS A 23 -3.46 -26.06 1.75
CA CYS A 23 -3.61 -25.21 0.57
C CYS A 23 -3.57 -23.72 0.94
N GLN A 24 -4.09 -23.33 2.11
CA GLN A 24 -3.93 -21.97 2.63
C GLN A 24 -2.45 -21.64 2.88
N GLU A 25 -1.67 -22.55 3.46
CA GLU A 25 -0.22 -22.39 3.63
C GLU A 25 0.51 -22.24 2.30
N LEU A 26 0.15 -23.03 1.28
CA LEU A 26 0.73 -22.93 -0.06
C LEU A 26 0.43 -21.58 -0.69
N LEU A 27 -0.82 -21.13 -0.61
CA LEU A 27 -1.25 -19.84 -1.16
C LEU A 27 -0.57 -18.67 -0.43
N TYR A 28 -0.47 -18.75 0.90
CA TYR A 28 0.27 -17.77 1.71
C TYR A 28 1.73 -17.68 1.25
N LYS A 29 2.45 -18.81 1.17
CA LYS A 29 3.85 -18.83 0.74
C LYS A 29 4.04 -18.29 -0.67
N GLN A 30 3.13 -18.64 -1.60
CA GLN A 30 3.17 -18.18 -2.98
C GLN A 30 3.05 -16.65 -3.09
N TYR A 31 2.17 -16.04 -2.29
CA TYR A 31 1.87 -14.63 -2.38
C TYR A 31 2.53 -13.75 -1.31
N TYR A 32 3.24 -14.35 -0.35
CA TYR A 32 3.87 -13.61 0.77
C TYR A 32 4.77 -12.46 0.30
N GLY A 33 5.70 -12.73 -0.63
CA GLY A 33 6.62 -11.69 -1.13
C GLY A 33 5.89 -10.54 -1.84
N TYR A 34 4.83 -10.86 -2.58
CA TYR A 34 3.99 -9.87 -3.23
C TYR A 34 3.22 -9.04 -2.20
N ALA A 35 2.62 -9.70 -1.21
CA ALA A 35 1.87 -9.05 -0.14
C ALA A 35 2.76 -8.14 0.71
N MET A 36 3.96 -8.62 1.08
CA MET A 36 4.96 -7.82 1.80
C MET A 36 5.40 -6.59 0.99
N GLY A 37 5.57 -6.70 -0.32
CA GLY A 37 5.88 -5.57 -1.18
C GLY A 37 4.79 -4.48 -1.15
N ILE A 38 3.52 -4.85 -1.01
CA ILE A 38 2.43 -3.90 -0.80
C ILE A 38 2.46 -3.36 0.63
N GLY A 39 2.50 -4.23 1.64
CA GLY A 39 2.52 -3.84 3.05
C GLY A 39 3.58 -2.80 3.38
N LEU A 40 4.81 -3.01 2.88
CA LEU A 40 5.95 -2.10 3.08
C LEU A 40 5.77 -0.70 2.47
N ARG A 41 4.90 -0.53 1.47
CA ARG A 41 4.59 0.79 0.90
C ARG A 41 3.64 1.59 1.79
N TYR A 42 2.79 0.91 2.55
CA TYR A 42 1.79 1.52 3.43
C TYR A 42 2.24 1.62 4.89
N SER A 43 3.34 0.97 5.25
CA SER A 43 3.87 0.90 6.61
C SER A 43 5.25 1.53 6.70
N LEU A 44 5.53 2.22 7.80
CA LEU A 44 6.85 2.80 8.05
C LEU A 44 7.83 1.71 8.49
N GLU A 45 7.37 0.79 9.32
CA GLU A 45 8.16 -0.30 9.89
C GLU A 45 7.82 -1.65 9.24
N LYS A 46 8.80 -2.58 9.27
CA LYS A 46 8.63 -3.91 8.69
C LYS A 46 7.64 -4.76 9.47
N ASP A 47 7.60 -4.60 10.78
CA ASP A 47 6.70 -5.36 11.66
C ASP A 47 5.24 -4.94 11.43
N ASP A 48 4.97 -3.65 11.26
CA ASP A 48 3.64 -3.16 10.84
C ASP A 48 3.20 -3.73 9.50
N ALA A 49 4.14 -3.80 8.53
CA ALA A 49 3.86 -4.40 7.23
C ALA A 49 3.52 -5.89 7.35
N LEU A 50 4.23 -6.62 8.21
CA LEU A 50 3.97 -8.04 8.47
C LEU A 50 2.60 -8.25 9.11
N GLU A 51 2.22 -7.42 10.07
CA GLU A 51 0.89 -7.48 10.69
C GLU A 51 -0.21 -7.20 9.66
N VAL A 52 -0.05 -6.16 8.81
CA VAL A 52 -1.00 -5.88 7.71
C VAL A 52 -1.14 -7.09 6.79
N VAL A 53 -0.04 -7.74 6.42
CA VAL A 53 -0.03 -8.92 5.55
C VAL A 53 -0.75 -10.10 6.21
N ASN A 54 -0.45 -10.40 7.47
CA ASN A 54 -1.09 -11.48 8.20
C ASN A 54 -2.61 -11.26 8.34
N ASP A 55 -3.02 -10.05 8.74
CA ASP A 55 -4.43 -9.68 8.84
C ASP A 55 -5.14 -9.77 7.48
N ALA A 56 -4.47 -9.35 6.40
CA ALA A 56 -5.01 -9.44 5.05
C ALA A 56 -5.20 -10.89 4.60
N PHE A 57 -4.29 -11.80 4.92
CA PHE A 57 -4.46 -13.23 4.60
C PHE A 57 -5.56 -13.86 5.43
N ILE A 58 -5.71 -13.51 6.72
CA ILE A 58 -6.85 -13.95 7.53
C ILE A 58 -8.17 -13.50 6.88
N LYS A 59 -8.28 -12.22 6.50
CA LYS A 59 -9.46 -11.68 5.80
C LYS A 59 -9.68 -12.40 4.46
N ALA A 60 -8.62 -12.65 3.70
CA ALA A 60 -8.69 -13.34 2.42
C ALA A 60 -9.24 -14.77 2.59
N PHE A 61 -8.70 -15.55 3.50
CA PHE A 61 -9.18 -16.92 3.73
C PHE A 61 -10.62 -16.97 4.26
N ASN A 62 -10.99 -16.03 5.13
CA ASN A 62 -12.37 -15.91 5.62
C ASN A 62 -13.37 -15.53 4.50
N SER A 63 -12.93 -14.78 3.50
CA SER A 63 -13.79 -14.32 2.38
C SER A 63 -13.56 -15.06 1.08
N ILE A 64 -12.71 -16.10 1.04
CA ILE A 64 -12.29 -16.80 -0.19
C ILE A 64 -13.46 -17.44 -0.95
N ASN A 65 -14.54 -17.81 -0.25
CA ASN A 65 -15.75 -18.33 -0.88
C ASN A 65 -16.42 -17.31 -1.82
N GLY A 66 -16.25 -16.00 -1.55
CA GLY A 66 -16.72 -14.91 -2.39
C GLY A 66 -15.80 -14.58 -3.57
N PHE A 67 -14.60 -15.16 -3.62
CA PHE A 67 -13.70 -14.97 -4.76
C PHE A 67 -14.28 -15.63 -6.02
N LYS A 68 -14.44 -14.82 -7.09
CA LYS A 68 -14.85 -15.27 -8.42
C LYS A 68 -13.63 -15.31 -9.33
N SER A 69 -13.50 -16.40 -10.12
CA SER A 69 -12.36 -16.60 -11.04
C SER A 69 -12.41 -15.72 -12.31
N ASP A 70 -13.30 -14.74 -12.37
CA ASP A 70 -13.38 -13.74 -13.44
C ASP A 70 -12.20 -12.74 -13.40
N LYS A 71 -11.53 -12.65 -12.28
CA LYS A 71 -10.35 -11.80 -12.07
C LYS A 71 -9.17 -12.60 -11.48
N PRO A 72 -7.93 -12.20 -11.78
CA PRO A 72 -6.75 -12.85 -11.16
C PRO A 72 -6.81 -12.78 -9.62
N PHE A 73 -6.51 -13.89 -8.95
CA PHE A 73 -6.44 -13.95 -7.49
C PHE A 73 -5.53 -12.86 -6.91
N LYS A 74 -4.41 -12.59 -7.58
CA LYS A 74 -3.45 -11.54 -7.23
C LYS A 74 -4.11 -10.15 -7.12
N ALA A 75 -5.03 -9.82 -8.04
CA ALA A 75 -5.73 -8.53 -8.02
C ALA A 75 -6.74 -8.44 -6.87
N TRP A 76 -7.46 -9.53 -6.61
CA TRP A 76 -8.39 -9.63 -5.49
C TRP A 76 -7.67 -9.54 -4.14
N LEU A 77 -6.56 -10.27 -3.97
CA LEU A 77 -5.73 -10.21 -2.78
C LEU A 77 -5.14 -8.80 -2.55
N ARG A 78 -4.71 -8.11 -3.63
CA ARG A 78 -4.22 -6.72 -3.55
C ARG A 78 -5.26 -5.81 -2.91
N THR A 79 -6.51 -5.89 -3.33
CA THR A 79 -7.59 -5.07 -2.77
C THR A 79 -7.75 -5.31 -1.27
N ILE A 80 -7.65 -6.57 -0.81
CA ILE A 80 -7.73 -6.92 0.60
C ILE A 80 -6.56 -6.34 1.40
N ILE A 81 -5.32 -6.46 0.86
CA ILE A 81 -4.12 -5.95 1.53
C ILE A 81 -4.19 -4.42 1.65
N VAL A 82 -4.52 -3.72 0.57
CA VAL A 82 -4.63 -2.26 0.56
C VAL A 82 -5.71 -1.80 1.54
N ASN A 83 -6.91 -2.40 1.50
CA ASN A 83 -7.98 -2.07 2.44
C ASN A 83 -7.58 -2.34 3.90
N THR A 84 -6.85 -3.43 4.16
CA THR A 84 -6.36 -3.75 5.51
C THR A 84 -5.36 -2.70 6.02
N ALA A 85 -4.43 -2.27 5.16
CA ALA A 85 -3.49 -1.20 5.48
C ALA A 85 -4.21 0.13 5.78
N ILE A 86 -5.24 0.46 4.97
CA ILE A 86 -6.04 1.68 5.16
C ILE A 86 -6.87 1.62 6.44
N ASP A 87 -7.53 0.48 6.74
CA ASP A 87 -8.29 0.31 7.98
C ASP A 87 -7.42 0.55 9.21
N ARG A 88 -6.18 0.04 9.19
CA ARG A 88 -5.19 0.27 10.24
C ARG A 88 -4.84 1.76 10.32
N ARG A 89 -4.54 2.40 9.18
CA ARG A 89 -4.21 3.82 9.12
C ARG A 89 -5.37 4.71 9.57
N ARG A 90 -6.62 4.35 9.25
CA ARG A 90 -7.80 5.10 9.69
C ARG A 90 -7.95 5.10 11.22
N LYS A 91 -7.59 4.00 11.89
CA LYS A 91 -7.57 3.96 13.35
C LYS A 91 -6.55 4.93 13.93
N ASP A 92 -5.34 4.98 13.34
CA ASP A 92 -4.28 5.89 13.77
C ASP A 92 -4.66 7.36 13.50
N LEU A 93 -5.30 7.64 12.35
CA LEU A 93 -5.75 8.99 11.98
C LEU A 93 -6.81 9.56 12.91
N LYS A 94 -7.72 8.74 13.43
CA LYS A 94 -8.70 9.20 14.44
C LYS A 94 -8.01 9.70 15.72
N TYR A 95 -6.84 9.17 16.03
CA TYR A 95 -6.00 9.66 17.13
C TYR A 95 -5.26 10.96 16.77
N GLN A 96 -4.80 11.11 15.52
CA GLN A 96 -3.97 12.25 15.06
C GLN A 96 -4.81 13.46 14.62
N LEU A 97 -6.00 13.31 14.06
CA LEU A 97 -6.88 14.40 13.63
C LEU A 97 -7.38 15.29 14.80
N ASN A 98 -7.22 14.82 16.03
CA ASN A 98 -7.43 15.64 17.22
C ASN A 98 -6.25 16.60 17.53
N VAL A 99 -5.14 16.53 16.79
CA VAL A 99 -3.89 17.26 17.09
C VAL A 99 -3.44 18.19 15.95
N ASP A 100 -3.77 17.92 14.66
CA ASP A 100 -3.17 18.61 13.50
C ASP A 100 -4.17 19.35 12.59
N LEU A 101 -4.89 20.36 13.12
CA LEU A 101 -5.67 21.29 12.29
C LEU A 101 -4.92 22.59 11.94
N GLU A 102 -3.66 22.75 12.31
CA GLU A 102 -2.88 23.95 12.01
C GLU A 102 -1.63 23.64 11.17
N ASN A 103 -1.64 24.10 9.94
CA ASN A 103 -0.54 24.48 9.05
C ASN A 103 -0.69 24.00 7.61
N ALA A 104 -1.31 24.82 6.78
CA ALA A 104 -1.37 24.66 5.34
C ALA A 104 -0.84 25.91 4.63
N ALA A 105 0.31 25.83 3.99
CA ALA A 105 0.79 26.83 3.02
C ALA A 105 0.92 26.20 1.63
N PRO A 106 0.56 26.90 0.54
CA PRO A 106 0.67 26.38 -0.83
C PRO A 106 2.06 26.71 -1.42
N ILE A 107 2.62 25.83 -2.23
CA ILE A 107 3.92 26.04 -2.89
C ILE A 107 3.89 25.63 -4.36
N ALA A 108 4.68 26.37 -5.18
CA ALA A 108 4.71 26.39 -6.62
C ALA A 108 5.54 25.26 -7.29
N ASN A 109 5.18 24.96 -8.56
CA ASN A 109 5.77 23.90 -9.40
C ASN A 109 7.13 24.28 -10.00
N ASN A 110 8.07 23.32 -9.99
CA ASN A 110 9.11 23.20 -11.04
C ASN A 110 9.61 21.75 -11.12
N ALA A 111 9.61 21.18 -12.32
CA ALA A 111 10.04 19.82 -12.60
C ALA A 111 11.53 19.77 -12.94
N THR A 112 12.26 18.80 -12.41
CA THR A 112 13.63 18.48 -12.86
C THR A 112 13.88 16.98 -12.77
N ALA A 113 14.67 16.46 -13.72
CA ALA A 113 14.94 15.06 -14.01
C ALA A 113 15.61 14.30 -12.85
N ILE A 114 15.25 13.03 -12.75
CA ILE A 114 15.78 12.07 -11.79
C ILE A 114 16.50 11.00 -12.60
N GLU A 115 17.82 11.04 -12.61
CA GLU A 115 18.64 9.94 -13.13
C GLU A 115 19.41 9.32 -11.96
N ASN A 116 19.31 7.95 -11.81
CA ASN A 116 20.11 7.09 -10.95
C ASN A 116 19.67 6.77 -9.51
N LEU A 117 18.41 6.93 -9.10
CA LEU A 117 17.92 6.37 -7.83
C LEU A 117 17.42 4.94 -8.03
N ASN A 118 17.90 3.99 -7.19
CA ASN A 118 17.35 2.64 -7.21
C ASN A 118 16.00 2.58 -6.44
N VAL A 119 15.24 1.49 -6.64
CA VAL A 119 13.91 1.31 -6.01
C VAL A 119 13.98 1.37 -4.48
N GLN A 120 15.08 0.91 -3.86
CA GLN A 120 15.23 0.93 -2.41
C GLN A 120 15.45 2.35 -1.88
N ASP A 121 16.17 3.18 -2.62
CA ASP A 121 16.39 4.58 -2.24
C ASP A 121 15.10 5.37 -2.33
N ILE A 122 14.30 5.14 -3.38
CA ILE A 122 12.96 5.75 -3.51
C ILE A 122 12.06 5.34 -2.32
N LEU A 123 12.06 4.07 -1.93
CA LEU A 123 11.28 3.59 -0.78
C LEU A 123 11.75 4.23 0.54
N LYS A 124 13.06 4.43 0.72
CA LYS A 124 13.60 5.15 1.90
C LYS A 124 13.14 6.61 1.93
N LEU A 125 13.16 7.29 0.78
CA LEU A 125 12.68 8.67 0.68
C LEU A 125 11.17 8.76 0.94
N MET A 126 10.39 7.83 0.41
CA MET A 126 8.94 7.76 0.65
C MET A 126 8.61 7.59 2.14
N LYS A 127 9.42 6.82 2.89
CA LYS A 127 9.24 6.65 4.35
C LYS A 127 9.47 7.93 5.17
N GLN A 128 10.10 8.96 4.58
CA GLN A 128 10.25 10.27 5.21
C GLN A 128 9.02 11.17 5.06
N LEU A 129 8.01 10.73 4.30
CA LEU A 129 6.73 11.41 4.22
C LEU A 129 5.93 11.21 5.51
N PRO A 130 5.14 12.22 5.94
CA PRO A 130 4.10 11.99 6.93
C PRO A 130 3.17 10.86 6.48
N ALA A 131 2.75 10.03 7.43
CA ALA A 131 2.04 8.78 7.15
C ALA A 131 0.79 8.94 6.27
N LEU A 132 0.00 10.02 6.48
CA LEU A 132 -1.18 10.30 5.65
C LEU A 132 -0.80 10.69 4.21
N GLN A 133 0.26 11.50 4.05
CA GLN A 133 0.77 11.89 2.74
C GLN A 133 1.29 10.67 1.97
N LEU A 134 2.03 9.77 2.64
CA LEU A 134 2.51 8.51 2.06
C LEU A 134 1.34 7.64 1.61
N THR A 135 0.31 7.50 2.45
CA THR A 135 -0.87 6.69 2.12
C THR A 135 -1.60 7.23 0.89
N ILE A 136 -1.86 8.55 0.84
CA ILE A 136 -2.55 9.18 -0.29
C ILE A 136 -1.71 9.10 -1.56
N PHE A 137 -0.40 9.29 -1.47
CA PHE A 137 0.51 9.14 -2.60
C PHE A 137 0.45 7.71 -3.19
N ASN A 138 0.53 6.68 -2.35
CA ASN A 138 0.44 5.29 -2.80
C ASN A 138 -0.91 4.99 -3.45
N LEU A 139 -2.01 5.42 -2.84
CA LEU A 139 -3.35 5.19 -3.37
C LEU A 139 -3.55 5.85 -4.73
N TYR A 140 -3.11 7.09 -4.90
CA TYR A 140 -3.32 7.85 -6.14
C TYR A 140 -2.33 7.46 -7.23
N GLU A 141 -1.01 7.53 -6.96
CA GLU A 141 0.04 7.38 -7.98
C GLU A 141 0.36 5.91 -8.31
N ILE A 142 0.22 5.00 -7.35
CA ILE A 142 0.62 3.60 -7.53
C ILE A 142 -0.59 2.69 -7.70
N ASP A 143 -1.64 2.90 -6.92
CA ASP A 143 -2.81 2.03 -6.92
C ASP A 143 -3.94 2.56 -7.82
N GLY A 144 -3.88 3.83 -8.27
CA GLY A 144 -4.76 4.40 -9.29
C GLY A 144 -6.15 4.81 -8.78
N TYR A 145 -6.33 5.00 -7.46
CA TYR A 145 -7.58 5.48 -6.90
C TYR A 145 -7.80 6.96 -7.18
N SER A 146 -9.03 7.36 -7.47
CA SER A 146 -9.43 8.77 -7.57
C SER A 146 -9.42 9.47 -6.20
N HIS A 147 -9.38 10.80 -6.20
CA HIS A 147 -9.48 11.57 -4.94
C HIS A 147 -10.82 11.36 -4.22
N GLU A 148 -11.88 11.09 -4.96
CA GLU A 148 -13.21 10.77 -4.44
C GLU A 148 -13.19 9.43 -3.68
N GLU A 149 -12.62 8.39 -4.28
CA GLU A 149 -12.44 7.08 -3.65
C GLU A 149 -11.51 7.19 -2.42
N ILE A 150 -10.39 7.89 -2.53
CA ILE A 150 -9.46 8.12 -1.42
C ILE A 150 -10.16 8.87 -0.27
N GLY A 151 -10.97 9.87 -0.58
CA GLY A 151 -11.75 10.60 0.40
C GLY A 151 -12.70 9.67 1.19
N GLN A 152 -13.41 8.78 0.49
CA GLN A 152 -14.28 7.77 1.11
C GLN A 152 -13.46 6.75 1.93
N MET A 153 -12.36 6.21 1.38
CA MET A 153 -11.53 5.21 2.02
C MET A 153 -10.88 5.71 3.32
N LEU A 154 -10.43 6.97 3.34
CA LEU A 154 -9.74 7.58 4.50
C LEU A 154 -10.67 8.40 5.39
N ALA A 155 -11.94 8.59 5.02
CA ALA A 155 -12.91 9.45 5.68
C ALA A 155 -12.40 10.91 5.82
N ILE A 156 -11.83 11.47 4.74
CA ILE A 156 -11.34 12.84 4.63
C ILE A 156 -12.03 13.58 3.48
N PRO A 157 -12.11 14.93 3.51
CA PRO A 157 -12.58 15.70 2.37
C PRO A 157 -11.73 15.47 1.11
N VAL A 158 -12.37 15.46 -0.06
CA VAL A 158 -11.69 15.30 -1.36
C VAL A 158 -10.63 16.39 -1.58
N SER A 159 -10.92 17.64 -1.15
CA SER A 159 -9.97 18.75 -1.18
C SER A 159 -8.71 18.46 -0.36
N SER A 160 -8.86 17.86 0.82
CA SER A 160 -7.73 17.46 1.68
C SER A 160 -6.86 16.41 0.99
N SER A 161 -7.47 15.42 0.32
CA SER A 161 -6.72 14.42 -0.46
C SER A 161 -5.83 15.07 -1.53
N ARG A 162 -6.35 16.07 -2.27
CA ARG A 162 -5.57 16.82 -3.27
C ARG A 162 -4.42 17.60 -2.65
N VAL A 163 -4.66 18.28 -1.53
CA VAL A 163 -3.63 19.03 -0.82
C VAL A 163 -2.52 18.14 -0.28
N TYR A 164 -2.87 17.01 0.35
CA TYR A 164 -1.89 16.07 0.87
C TYR A 164 -1.06 15.42 -0.22
N LEU A 165 -1.65 15.09 -1.38
CA LEU A 165 -0.91 14.58 -2.54
C LEU A 165 0.09 15.61 -3.05
N SER A 166 -0.33 16.87 -3.20
CA SER A 166 0.55 17.97 -3.63
C SER A 166 1.75 18.12 -2.69
N ARG A 167 1.51 18.13 -1.37
CA ARG A 167 2.56 18.21 -0.35
C ARG A 167 3.50 17.01 -0.38
N ALA A 168 2.96 15.79 -0.56
CA ALA A 168 3.76 14.58 -0.70
C ALA A 168 4.72 14.67 -1.88
N LYS A 169 4.21 15.06 -3.05
CA LYS A 169 5.01 15.24 -4.27
C LYS A 169 6.11 16.27 -4.10
N GLU A 170 5.81 17.38 -3.45
CA GLU A 170 6.77 18.45 -3.21
C GLU A 170 7.87 18.02 -2.25
N LYS A 171 7.50 17.42 -1.12
CA LYS A 171 8.48 16.90 -0.16
C LYS A 171 9.38 15.84 -0.81
N LEU A 172 8.83 14.93 -1.63
CA LEU A 172 9.63 13.96 -2.37
C LEU A 172 10.59 14.63 -3.34
N ARG A 173 10.16 15.66 -4.08
CA ARG A 173 11.07 16.41 -4.99
C ARG A 173 12.23 17.05 -4.22
N THR A 174 11.97 17.61 -3.05
CA THR A 174 13.02 18.20 -2.20
C THR A 174 13.99 17.14 -1.71
N LEU A 175 13.48 16.00 -1.22
CA LEU A 175 14.31 14.89 -0.73
C LEU A 175 15.18 14.31 -1.84
N ILE A 176 14.64 14.12 -3.04
CA ILE A 176 15.38 13.61 -4.20
C ILE A 176 16.51 14.57 -4.61
N LYS A 177 16.24 15.89 -4.62
CA LYS A 177 17.26 16.90 -4.93
C LYS A 177 18.40 16.89 -3.91
N SER A 178 18.09 16.76 -2.62
CA SER A 178 19.11 16.70 -1.58
C SER A 178 19.95 15.42 -1.67
N GLU A 179 19.35 14.30 -2.00
CA GLU A 179 20.06 13.02 -2.16
C GLU A 179 21.00 13.06 -3.39
N ALA A 180 20.54 13.64 -4.51
CA ALA A 180 21.36 13.83 -5.70
C ALA A 180 22.58 14.72 -5.47
N GLN A 181 22.47 15.72 -4.59
CA GLN A 181 23.59 16.60 -4.22
C GLN A 181 24.62 15.93 -3.30
N ASN A 182 24.21 14.91 -2.54
CA ASN A 182 25.09 14.18 -1.63
C ASN A 182 25.87 13.04 -2.30
N HIS A 183 25.51 12.67 -3.54
CA HIS A 183 26.13 11.57 -4.31
C HIS A 183 26.92 12.07 -5.53
N GLY A 184 27.03 13.37 -5.73
CA GLY A 184 27.84 14.02 -6.78
C GLY A 184 29.03 14.76 -6.19
#